data_9ebfbe4b2b487377da317d1869b4a6f7
#
_entry.id   9ebfbe4b2b487377da317d1869b4a6f7
#
_cell.length_a   1.000
_cell.length_b   1.000
_cell.length_c   1.000
_cell.angle_alpha   90.00
_cell.angle_beta   90.00
_cell.angle_gamma   90.00
#
_symmetry.space_group_name_H-M   'P 1'
#
loop_
_entity.id
_entity.type
_entity.pdbx_description
1 polymer ?
#
loop_
_entity_poly.entity_id
_entity_poly.type
_entity_poly.pdbx_seq_one_letter_code
_entity_poly.pdbx_strand_id
1 'polypeptide(L)'
;LEISLKLDRIDSVNGNLVVIDYKSGEVTASHWDGVRPKDPQLPLYVLASEPQANGCAFAQVKAGKIKFTGVSASDLIPEVKPLETWTAQVAQWEHAIGALAEEFTSGIAQVEVFDSGSFQFQNYLLPLNRWHEESDINTELLDKSTQ
;
A
#
# COMPACT_ATOMS: atom_id res chain seq x y z
N LEU A 1 -1.90 -16.92 -9.85
CA LEU A 1 -0.94 -15.82 -10.08
C LEU A 1 0.35 -16.10 -9.32
N GLU A 2 1.47 -16.10 -10.01
CA GLU A 2 2.81 -16.22 -9.39
C GLU A 2 3.46 -14.85 -9.38
N ILE A 3 3.94 -14.42 -8.20
CA ILE A 3 4.59 -13.12 -8.01
C ILE A 3 5.99 -13.37 -7.42
N SER A 4 7.01 -12.83 -8.08
CA SER A 4 8.37 -12.85 -7.56
C SER A 4 8.61 -11.60 -6.72
N LEU A 5 8.97 -11.77 -5.45
CA LEU A 5 9.23 -10.69 -4.50
C LEU A 5 10.72 -10.64 -4.16
N LYS A 6 11.25 -9.42 -4.06
CA LYS A 6 12.62 -9.17 -3.58
C LYS A 6 12.53 -8.23 -2.38
N LEU A 7 12.84 -8.75 -1.22
CA LEU A 7 12.87 -7.98 0.02
C LEU A 7 14.21 -7.28 0.16
N ASP A 8 14.18 -6.03 0.64
CA ASP A 8 15.42 -5.29 0.92
C ASP A 8 16.08 -5.81 2.20
N ARG A 9 15.27 -6.04 3.26
CA ARG A 9 15.79 -6.47 4.56
C ARG A 9 14.72 -7.16 5.40
N ILE A 10 15.14 -8.21 6.12
CA ILE A 10 14.37 -8.83 7.21
C ILE A 10 15.25 -8.84 8.46
N ASP A 11 14.73 -8.33 9.56
CA ASP A 11 15.36 -8.39 10.87
C ASP A 11 14.62 -9.35 11.81
N SER A 12 15.37 -9.99 12.69
CA SER A 12 14.81 -10.75 13.81
C SER A 12 14.99 -9.96 15.10
N VAL A 13 13.87 -9.60 15.72
CA VAL A 13 13.83 -8.86 16.99
C VAL A 13 13.09 -9.70 18.01
N ASN A 14 13.80 -10.17 19.05
CA ASN A 14 13.24 -11.04 20.08
C ASN A 14 12.53 -12.29 19.52
N GLY A 15 13.06 -12.85 18.42
CA GLY A 15 12.48 -14.02 17.74
C GLY A 15 11.32 -13.70 16.79
N ASN A 16 10.91 -12.44 16.67
CA ASN A 16 9.90 -11.98 15.74
C ASN A 16 10.56 -11.39 14.48
N LEU A 17 9.96 -11.65 13.31
CA LEU A 17 10.45 -11.10 12.05
C LEU A 17 9.84 -9.73 11.77
N VAL A 18 10.66 -8.82 11.28
CA VAL A 18 10.28 -7.48 10.83
C VAL A 18 10.81 -7.27 9.41
N VAL A 19 9.90 -6.97 8.49
CA VAL A 19 10.26 -6.63 7.11
C VAL A 19 10.52 -5.14 7.01
N ILE A 20 11.64 -4.78 6.37
CA ILE A 20 12.06 -3.38 6.21
C ILE A 20 12.33 -3.11 4.74
N ASP A 21 11.76 -2.03 4.22
CA ASP A 21 12.03 -1.50 2.89
C ASP A 21 12.58 -0.08 2.99
N TYR A 22 13.62 0.22 2.22
CA TYR A 22 14.29 1.52 2.26
C TYR A 22 13.67 2.51 1.29
N LYS A 23 13.31 3.69 1.80
CA LYS A 23 12.74 4.76 0.96
C LYS A 23 13.48 6.08 1.17
N SER A 24 13.74 6.79 0.07
CA SER A 24 14.30 8.15 0.10
C SER A 24 13.21 9.23 0.12
N GLY A 25 12.01 8.90 -0.38
CA GLY A 25 10.85 9.79 -0.45
C GLY A 25 10.01 9.82 0.83
N GLU A 26 8.93 10.58 0.80
CA GLU A 26 7.92 10.57 1.86
C GLU A 26 7.06 9.31 1.76
N VAL A 27 6.78 8.71 2.91
CA VAL A 27 5.97 7.50 3.02
C VAL A 27 4.95 7.64 4.13
N THR A 28 3.84 6.92 3.99
CA THR A 28 2.80 6.83 5.01
C THR A 28 2.23 5.41 5.07
N ALA A 29 1.99 4.91 6.27
CA ALA A 29 1.39 3.59 6.48
C ALA A 29 -0.07 3.53 6.02
N SER A 30 -0.79 4.65 5.94
CA SER A 30 -2.17 4.68 5.44
C SER A 30 -2.31 4.26 3.97
N HIS A 31 -1.21 4.19 3.21
CA HIS A 31 -1.21 3.66 1.85
C HIS A 31 -1.35 2.13 1.78
N TRP A 32 -1.28 1.44 2.93
CA TRP A 32 -1.47 -0.01 3.03
C TRP A 32 -2.91 -0.42 3.31
N ASP A 33 -3.77 0.54 3.62
CA ASP A 33 -5.14 0.31 4.04
C ASP A 33 -6.12 0.32 2.85
N GLY A 34 -7.33 -0.19 3.12
CA GLY A 34 -8.44 -0.19 2.19
C GLY A 34 -8.46 -1.41 1.27
N VAL A 35 -9.47 -1.44 0.41
CA VAL A 35 -9.70 -2.54 -0.55
C VAL A 35 -8.71 -2.50 -1.73
N ARG A 36 -8.09 -1.35 -1.97
CA ARG A 36 -7.03 -1.15 -2.99
C ARG A 36 -5.87 -0.36 -2.37
N PRO A 37 -4.94 -1.02 -1.69
CA PRO A 37 -3.76 -0.38 -1.13
C PRO A 37 -2.97 0.37 -2.21
N LYS A 38 -2.63 1.63 -1.95
CA LYS A 38 -1.81 2.46 -2.87
C LYS A 38 -0.36 1.97 -2.97
N ASP A 39 0.16 1.39 -1.89
CA ASP A 39 1.50 0.80 -1.83
C ASP A 39 1.40 -0.60 -1.18
N PRO A 40 1.10 -1.66 -1.95
CA PRO A 40 0.93 -3.01 -1.42
C PRO A 40 2.25 -3.73 -1.12
N GLN A 41 3.40 -3.12 -1.33
CA GLN A 41 4.71 -3.77 -1.26
C GLN A 41 4.97 -4.42 0.09
N LEU A 42 4.88 -3.66 1.19
CA LEU A 42 5.12 -4.21 2.53
C LEU A 42 4.04 -5.20 2.98
N PRO A 43 2.74 -4.97 2.77
CA PRO A 43 1.72 -5.99 2.95
C PRO A 43 2.03 -7.31 2.23
N LEU A 44 2.42 -7.26 0.96
CA LEU A 44 2.81 -8.46 0.20
C LEU A 44 4.00 -9.19 0.84
N TYR A 45 5.01 -8.45 1.30
CA TYR A 45 6.18 -9.04 1.95
C TYR A 45 5.82 -9.74 3.27
N VAL A 46 4.92 -9.13 4.07
CA VAL A 46 4.42 -9.75 5.30
C VAL A 46 3.67 -11.03 5.00
N LEU A 47 2.78 -11.03 4.00
CA LEU A 47 2.00 -12.21 3.62
C LEU A 47 2.84 -13.34 3.05
N ALA A 48 3.93 -13.01 2.34
CA ALA A 48 4.82 -13.98 1.71
C ALA A 48 5.95 -14.47 2.63
N SER A 49 6.12 -13.89 3.82
CA SER A 49 7.20 -14.30 4.73
C SER A 49 6.88 -15.59 5.46
N GLU A 50 7.90 -16.47 5.58
CA GLU A 50 7.82 -17.73 6.35
C GLU A 50 9.03 -17.83 7.30
N PRO A 51 8.79 -17.86 8.63
CA PRO A 51 7.50 -17.65 9.29
C PRO A 51 6.96 -16.24 9.04
N GLN A 52 5.63 -16.07 9.19
CA GLN A 52 4.99 -14.79 8.94
C GLN A 52 5.58 -13.67 9.80
N ALA A 53 5.88 -12.53 9.19
CA ALA A 53 6.44 -11.39 9.88
C ALA A 53 5.43 -10.78 10.89
N ASN A 54 5.98 -10.27 11.99
CA ASN A 54 5.23 -9.64 13.06
C ASN A 54 5.29 -8.11 13.01
N GLY A 55 5.90 -7.56 11.97
CA GLY A 55 5.96 -6.13 11.73
C GLY A 55 6.53 -5.81 10.36
N CYS A 56 6.22 -4.62 9.88
CA CYS A 56 6.82 -4.08 8.67
C CYS A 56 6.99 -2.56 8.78
N ALA A 57 8.02 -2.04 8.15
CA ALA A 57 8.28 -0.60 8.12
C ALA A 57 9.02 -0.15 6.87
N PHE A 58 8.74 1.07 6.45
CA PHE A 58 9.65 1.84 5.62
C PHE A 58 10.73 2.48 6.49
N ALA A 59 11.99 2.27 6.14
CA ALA A 59 13.11 3.00 6.69
C ALA A 59 13.44 4.18 5.78
N GLN A 60 13.03 5.38 6.17
CA GLN A 60 13.37 6.62 5.47
C GLN A 60 14.79 7.04 5.83
N VAL A 61 15.69 7.02 4.85
CA VAL A 61 17.08 7.43 5.03
C VAL A 61 17.27 8.83 4.47
N LYS A 62 17.45 9.79 5.35
CA LYS A 62 17.85 11.18 5.01
C LYS A 62 19.20 11.48 5.66
N ALA A 63 19.97 12.42 5.10
CA ALA A 63 21.28 12.77 5.64
C ALA A 63 21.24 13.01 7.17
N GLY A 64 21.90 12.14 7.93
CA GLY A 64 21.98 12.20 9.39
C GLY A 64 20.75 11.77 10.18
N LYS A 65 19.70 11.23 9.54
CA LYS A 65 18.49 10.75 10.21
C LYS A 65 17.93 9.51 9.54
N ILE A 66 17.55 8.52 10.36
CA ILE A 66 16.74 7.39 9.93
C ILE A 66 15.40 7.51 10.69
N LYS A 67 14.30 7.41 9.97
CA LYS A 67 12.95 7.38 10.55
C LYS A 67 12.23 6.14 10.07
N PHE A 68 11.61 5.42 10.99
CA PHE A 68 10.73 4.32 10.65
C PHE A 68 9.27 4.78 10.56
N THR A 69 8.57 4.33 9.54
CA THR A 69 7.12 4.47 9.39
C THR A 69 6.57 3.08 9.13
N GLY A 70 5.81 2.53 10.08
CA GLY A 70 5.44 1.13 10.03
C GLY A 70 4.35 0.74 11.02
N VAL A 71 4.10 -0.55 11.08
CA VAL A 71 3.21 -1.21 12.04
C VAL A 71 3.81 -2.53 12.50
N SER A 72 3.52 -2.95 13.73
CA SER A 72 4.02 -4.19 14.32
C SER A 72 3.09 -4.73 15.38
N ALA A 73 3.14 -6.03 15.62
CA ALA A 73 2.35 -6.73 16.64
C ALA A 73 2.74 -6.36 18.07
N SER A 74 3.99 -5.96 18.28
CA SER A 74 4.53 -5.57 19.59
C SER A 74 5.64 -4.52 19.38
N ASP A 75 6.33 -4.13 20.42
CA ASP A 75 7.43 -3.14 20.38
C ASP A 75 8.66 -3.72 19.67
N LEU A 76 8.60 -3.79 18.36
CA LEU A 76 9.64 -4.38 17.49
C LEU A 76 10.41 -3.33 16.68
N ILE A 77 9.82 -2.16 16.46
CA ILE A 77 10.35 -1.13 15.55
C ILE A 77 10.50 0.17 16.32
N PRO A 78 11.69 0.79 16.35
CA PRO A 78 11.91 2.05 17.07
C PRO A 78 10.91 3.13 16.66
N GLU A 79 10.33 3.80 17.64
CA GLU A 79 9.37 4.92 17.48
C GLU A 79 8.04 4.55 16.81
N VAL A 80 7.81 3.26 16.53
CA VAL A 80 6.55 2.76 15.97
C VAL A 80 5.73 2.13 17.10
N LYS A 81 4.51 2.63 17.30
CA LYS A 81 3.60 2.07 18.31
C LYS A 81 3.06 0.72 17.84
N PRO A 82 3.03 -0.29 18.73
CA PRO A 82 2.39 -1.57 18.42
C PRO A 82 0.92 -1.41 18.04
N LEU A 83 0.49 -2.24 17.11
CA LEU A 83 -0.90 -2.31 16.65
C LEU A 83 -1.60 -3.49 17.36
N GLU A 84 -2.52 -3.20 18.27
CA GLU A 84 -3.26 -4.24 19.02
C GLU A 84 -4.06 -5.17 18.10
N THR A 85 -4.45 -4.66 16.93
CA THR A 85 -5.23 -5.40 15.93
C THR A 85 -4.36 -5.99 14.82
N TRP A 86 -3.08 -6.33 15.09
CA TRP A 86 -2.15 -6.85 14.07
C TRP A 86 -2.71 -8.00 13.25
N THR A 87 -3.28 -9.02 13.89
CA THR A 87 -3.85 -10.17 13.19
C THR A 87 -5.00 -9.76 12.26
N ALA A 88 -5.84 -8.83 12.69
CA ALA A 88 -6.93 -8.31 11.85
C ALA A 88 -6.38 -7.48 10.68
N GLN A 89 -5.30 -6.72 10.89
CA GLN A 89 -4.62 -5.98 9.82
C GLN A 89 -4.04 -6.91 8.76
N VAL A 90 -3.39 -7.99 9.16
CA VAL A 90 -2.85 -8.99 8.23
C VAL A 90 -3.97 -9.65 7.42
N ALA A 91 -5.07 -10.05 8.09
CA ALA A 91 -6.24 -10.62 7.42
C ALA A 91 -6.89 -9.64 6.43
N GLN A 92 -6.93 -8.35 6.73
CA GLN A 92 -7.40 -7.32 5.83
C GLN A 92 -6.51 -7.21 4.58
N TRP A 93 -5.20 -7.23 4.74
CA TRP A 93 -4.27 -7.22 3.60
C TRP A 93 -4.41 -8.47 2.74
N GLU A 94 -4.52 -9.65 3.36
CA GLU A 94 -4.72 -10.90 2.65
C GLU A 94 -5.99 -10.86 1.79
N HIS A 95 -7.09 -10.37 2.36
CA HIS A 95 -8.36 -10.22 1.64
C HIS A 95 -8.24 -9.22 0.48
N ALA A 96 -7.69 -8.02 0.72
CA ALA A 96 -7.58 -6.98 -0.29
C ALA A 96 -6.66 -7.40 -1.46
N ILE A 97 -5.49 -7.95 -1.14
CA ILE A 97 -4.51 -8.38 -2.15
C ILE A 97 -5.02 -9.62 -2.89
N GLY A 98 -5.69 -10.55 -2.19
CA GLY A 98 -6.33 -11.72 -2.81
C GLY A 98 -7.38 -11.31 -3.82
N ALA A 99 -8.27 -10.37 -3.48
CA ALA A 99 -9.28 -9.84 -4.40
C ALA A 99 -8.65 -9.19 -5.65
N LEU A 100 -7.60 -8.40 -5.48
CA LEU A 100 -6.87 -7.79 -6.61
C LEU A 100 -6.20 -8.85 -7.51
N ALA A 101 -5.68 -9.93 -6.91
CA ALA A 101 -5.09 -11.03 -7.67
C ALA A 101 -6.15 -11.79 -8.49
N GLU A 102 -7.35 -11.97 -7.93
CA GLU A 102 -8.48 -12.57 -8.63
C GLU A 102 -8.98 -11.69 -9.79
N GLU A 103 -9.13 -10.39 -9.58
CA GLU A 103 -9.47 -9.44 -10.64
C GLU A 103 -8.45 -9.52 -11.78
N PHE A 104 -7.16 -9.49 -11.47
CA PHE A 104 -6.09 -9.56 -12.45
C PHE A 104 -6.14 -10.88 -13.26
N THR A 105 -6.29 -12.01 -12.59
CA THR A 105 -6.35 -13.33 -13.26
C THR A 105 -7.63 -13.53 -14.07
N SER A 106 -8.70 -12.86 -13.69
CA SER A 106 -9.98 -12.87 -14.43
C SER A 106 -10.02 -11.88 -15.60
N GLY A 107 -8.96 -11.10 -15.79
CA GLY A 107 -8.87 -10.09 -16.85
C GLY A 107 -9.76 -8.87 -16.63
N ILE A 108 -10.17 -8.62 -15.41
CA ILE A 108 -10.94 -7.42 -15.05
C ILE A 108 -10.01 -6.21 -15.15
N ALA A 109 -10.30 -5.29 -16.05
CA ALA A 109 -9.50 -4.10 -16.33
C ALA A 109 -10.37 -2.84 -16.36
N GLN A 110 -11.23 -2.69 -15.36
CA GLN A 110 -12.07 -1.50 -15.23
C GLN A 110 -11.21 -0.30 -14.83
N VAL A 111 -11.52 0.85 -15.40
CA VAL A 111 -10.92 2.12 -15.01
C VAL A 111 -11.72 2.67 -13.84
N GLU A 112 -11.19 2.55 -12.63
CA GLU A 112 -11.83 3.09 -11.43
C GLU A 112 -10.92 4.15 -10.79
N VAL A 113 -11.54 5.23 -10.31
CA VAL A 113 -10.84 6.29 -9.58
C VAL A 113 -11.18 6.19 -8.11
N PHE A 114 -10.23 5.70 -7.34
CA PHE A 114 -10.38 5.54 -5.88
C PHE A 114 -10.05 6.81 -5.09
N ASP A 115 -9.38 7.76 -5.71
CA ASP A 115 -8.96 9.01 -5.08
C ASP A 115 -8.94 10.13 -6.11
N SER A 116 -9.96 10.98 -6.06
CA SER A 116 -10.08 12.16 -6.94
C SER A 116 -8.90 13.13 -6.80
N GLY A 117 -8.22 13.15 -5.65
CA GLY A 117 -7.02 13.97 -5.41
C GLY A 117 -5.84 13.56 -6.28
N SER A 118 -5.78 12.28 -6.68
CA SER A 118 -4.68 11.76 -7.53
C SER A 118 -4.66 12.38 -8.93
N PHE A 119 -5.78 12.94 -9.40
CA PHE A 119 -5.88 13.54 -10.74
C PHE A 119 -5.51 15.02 -10.81
N GLN A 120 -5.44 15.73 -9.69
CA GLN A 120 -5.14 17.18 -9.70
C GLN A 120 -3.80 17.51 -10.36
N PHE A 121 -2.85 16.56 -10.38
CA PHE A 121 -1.53 16.74 -10.98
C PHE A 121 -1.33 15.99 -12.30
N GLN A 122 -2.34 15.24 -12.76
CA GLN A 122 -2.24 14.35 -13.93
C GLN A 122 -3.31 14.62 -14.99
N ASN A 123 -3.90 15.80 -15.02
CA ASN A 123 -4.95 16.17 -15.98
C ASN A 123 -4.57 15.91 -17.44
N TYR A 124 -3.27 15.96 -17.77
CA TYR A 124 -2.76 15.66 -19.13
C TYR A 124 -2.83 14.17 -19.49
N LEU A 125 -2.99 13.28 -18.50
CA LEU A 125 -3.15 11.84 -18.72
C LEU A 125 -4.62 11.41 -18.87
N LEU A 126 -5.59 12.29 -18.56
CA LEU A 126 -7.01 11.98 -18.66
C LEU A 126 -7.42 11.42 -20.04
N PRO A 127 -6.91 11.97 -21.20
CA PRO A 127 -7.24 11.41 -22.50
C PRO A 127 -6.72 9.98 -22.73
N LEU A 128 -5.66 9.58 -22.02
CA LEU A 128 -5.04 8.25 -22.16
C LEU A 128 -5.74 7.20 -21.31
N ASN A 129 -6.45 7.61 -20.26
CA ASN A 129 -7.08 6.72 -19.28
C ASN A 129 -8.49 6.27 -19.70
N ARG A 130 -8.99 6.63 -20.90
CA ARG A 130 -10.34 6.32 -21.40
C ARG A 130 -11.47 6.74 -20.43
N TRP A 131 -11.18 7.65 -19.55
CA TRP A 131 -12.06 8.13 -18.48
C TRP A 131 -13.40 8.69 -18.99
N HIS A 132 -13.40 9.25 -20.20
CA HIS A 132 -14.60 9.85 -20.80
C HIS A 132 -15.51 8.83 -21.47
N GLU A 133 -15.09 7.59 -21.58
CA GLU A 133 -15.92 6.54 -22.19
C GLU A 133 -16.93 5.96 -21.21
N GLU A 134 -16.72 6.14 -19.90
CA GLU A 134 -17.67 5.81 -18.84
C GLU A 134 -18.46 7.08 -18.43
N SER A 135 -19.54 7.35 -19.15
CA SER A 135 -20.23 8.63 -19.22
C SER A 135 -21.01 9.09 -17.98
N ASP A 136 -21.14 8.31 -16.93
CA ASP A 136 -22.03 8.64 -15.81
C ASP A 136 -21.34 9.24 -14.56
N ILE A 137 -20.03 9.18 -14.47
CA ILE A 137 -19.27 9.74 -13.33
C ILE A 137 -18.81 11.18 -13.58
N ASN A 138 -18.80 11.60 -14.83
CA ASN A 138 -18.15 12.85 -15.26
C ASN A 138 -18.90 14.14 -14.97
N THR A 139 -20.20 14.11 -14.72
CA THR A 139 -20.97 15.35 -14.56
C THR A 139 -20.75 16.00 -13.20
N GLU A 140 -20.51 15.23 -12.14
CA GLU A 140 -20.31 15.80 -10.80
C GLU A 140 -18.90 16.35 -10.53
N LEU A 141 -17.90 15.86 -11.24
CA LEU A 141 -16.50 16.28 -11.03
C LEU A 141 -16.12 17.52 -11.84
N LEU A 142 -16.74 17.73 -13.01
CA LEU A 142 -16.52 18.92 -13.83
C LEU A 142 -17.21 20.16 -13.23
N ASP A 143 -18.33 19.99 -12.54
CA ASP A 143 -19.08 21.10 -11.92
C ASP A 143 -18.38 21.66 -10.67
N LYS A 144 -17.55 20.87 -9.99
CA LYS A 144 -16.75 21.29 -8.82
C LYS A 144 -15.43 21.98 -9.16
N SER A 145 -15.00 21.92 -10.42
CA SER A 145 -13.75 22.56 -10.87
C SER A 145 -13.95 23.95 -11.46
N THR A 146 -15.22 24.44 -11.50
CA THR A 146 -15.58 25.73 -12.10
C THR A 146 -16.14 26.76 -11.08
N GLN A 147 -15.97 26.48 -9.77
CA GLN A 147 -16.29 27.45 -8.72
C GLN A 147 -15.06 27.93 -7.97
#